data_c339021f0e13ea35ec27120425e8286b
#
_entry.id   c339021f0e13ea35ec27120425e8286b
#
_cell.length_a   1.000
_cell.length_b   1.000
_cell.length_c   1.000
_cell.angle_alpha   90.00
_cell.angle_beta   90.00
_cell.angle_gamma   90.00
#
_symmetry.space_group_name_H-M   'P 1'
#
loop_
_entity.id
_entity.type
_entity.pdbx_description
1 polymer ?
#
loop_
_entity_poly.entity_id
_entity_poly.type
_entity_poly.pdbx_seq_one_letter_code
_entity_poly.pdbx_strand_id
1 'polypeptide(L)'
;MATLSSALAFLGIAAPLMAIGSIPAQAACQFSPFSFFPDRNDRVQIRVTTESGQSCAMAFKEGPGFKFTSAEFLKPPPHGVLAKTGTTAFLYLPFDGYKGPDSYAIKICAIVQGRSGCSSLTYVVDVR
;
A
#
# COMPACT_ATOMS: atom_id res chain seq x y z
N MET A 1 46.20 11.25 -30.12
CA MET A 1 45.71 11.17 -30.04
C MET A 1 44.94 11.02 -29.34
N ALA A 2 45.14 10.92 -29.40
CA ALA A 2 44.36 10.76 -28.91
C ALA A 2 43.52 10.70 -28.27
N THR A 3 43.50 10.95 -28.27
CA THR A 3 42.67 10.92 -27.89
C THR A 3 41.74 10.78 -27.36
N LEU A 4 41.79 10.94 -27.49
CA LEU A 4 40.83 10.86 -27.24
C LEU A 4 40.09 10.61 -26.51
N SER A 5 40.25 10.64 -26.53
CA SER A 5 39.50 10.41 -26.08
C SER A 5 38.79 10.29 -25.41
N SER A 6 38.93 10.40 -25.49
CA SER A 6 38.20 10.25 -25.02
C SER A 6 37.41 10.17 -24.39
N ALA A 7 37.56 10.23 -24.50
CA ALA A 7 36.82 10.19 -24.07
C ALA A 7 36.02 10.06 -23.53
N LEU A 8 36.11 10.24 -23.66
CA LEU A 8 35.31 10.15 -23.36
C LEU A 8 34.60 10.03 -22.75
N ALA A 9 34.96 10.07 -22.89
CA ALA A 9 34.37 10.02 -22.67
C ALA A 9 33.63 9.91 -22.06
N PHE A 10 33.64 10.20 -22.09
CA PHE A 10 32.88 10.29 -21.86
C PHE A 10 32.27 10.18 -21.24
N LEU A 11 32.44 10.45 -21.21
CA LEU A 11 31.74 10.57 -21.00
C LEU A 11 31.09 10.36 -20.41
N GLY A 12 31.41 10.32 -20.39
CA GLY A 12 30.83 10.34 -20.23
C GLY A 12 30.09 10.11 -19.69
N ILE A 13 30.07 10.26 -19.76
CA ILE A 13 29.27 10.25 -19.62
C ILE A 13 28.54 10.04 -19.04
N ALA A 14 28.74 10.07 -19.02
CA ALA A 14 27.99 10.01 -18.87
C ALA A 14 27.25 9.82 -18.26
N ALA A 15 27.30 9.87 -18.13
CA ALA A 15 26.55 9.76 -17.91
C ALA A 15 25.81 9.63 -17.28
N PRO A 16 25.91 9.81 -17.25
CA PRO A 16 25.08 9.71 -16.93
C PRO A 16 24.36 9.46 -16.47
N LEU A 17 24.26 9.50 -16.48
CA LEU A 17 23.44 9.25 -16.41
C LEU A 17 22.75 8.95 -15.84
N MET A 18 22.76 9.20 -15.69
CA MET A 18 22.09 8.99 -15.52
C MET A 18 21.40 8.82 -14.85
N ALA A 19 21.38 8.99 -14.50
CA ALA A 19 20.74 8.79 -14.06
C ALA A 19 19.70 8.63 -13.94
N ILE A 20 19.45 8.53 -14.08
CA ILE A 20 18.58 8.37 -14.22
C ILE A 20 17.81 7.80 -13.61
N GLY A 21 17.71 7.67 -13.28
CA GLY A 21 17.09 7.23 -13.00
C GLY A 21 16.46 6.89 -12.15
N SER A 22 16.27 6.93 -11.76
CA SER A 22 15.81 6.59 -10.86
C SER A 22 14.58 6.81 -10.48
N ILE A 23 13.88 6.59 -10.95
CA ILE A 23 12.74 6.75 -10.70
C ILE A 23 12.08 5.96 -9.89
N PRO A 24 11.57 6.20 -9.13
CA PRO A 24 10.99 5.52 -8.22
C PRO A 24 9.73 5.16 -8.46
N ALA A 25 9.58 4.25 -8.85
CA ALA A 25 8.41 3.78 -9.06
C ALA A 25 7.57 3.57 -7.94
N GLN A 26 8.06 3.62 -6.91
CA GLN A 26 7.41 3.17 -5.84
C GLN A 26 6.36 3.97 -5.31
N ALA A 27 6.13 5.00 -5.71
CA ALA A 27 5.14 5.84 -5.11
C ALA A 27 3.74 5.55 -5.58
N ALA A 28 3.54 4.41 -6.17
CA ALA A 28 2.25 4.11 -6.77
C ALA A 28 1.12 4.03 -5.75
N CYS A 29 1.38 3.63 -4.53
CA CYS A 29 0.33 3.49 -3.53
C CYS A 29 0.75 4.19 -2.24
N GLN A 30 -0.04 5.15 -1.82
CA GLN A 30 0.25 5.92 -0.62
C GLN A 30 -0.94 5.87 0.32
N PHE A 31 -0.66 5.66 1.59
CA PHE A 31 -1.66 5.61 2.65
C PHE A 31 -1.43 6.78 3.58
N SER A 32 -2.52 7.43 4.00
CA SER A 32 -2.41 8.43 5.06
C SER A 32 -2.01 7.73 6.36
N PRO A 33 -1.26 8.40 7.24
CA PRO A 33 -0.92 7.81 8.53
C PRO A 33 -2.17 7.50 9.33
N PHE A 34 -2.17 6.38 10.03
CA PHE A 34 -3.28 6.02 10.89
C PHE A 34 -2.79 5.12 12.02
N SER A 35 -3.56 5.09 13.09
CA SER A 35 -3.36 4.16 14.18
C SER A 35 -4.72 3.77 14.74
N PHE A 36 -4.79 2.61 15.36
CA PHE A 36 -6.03 2.13 15.96
C PHE A 36 -5.73 1.08 17.01
N PHE A 37 -6.72 0.84 17.86
CA PHE A 37 -6.65 -0.23 18.84
C PHE A 37 -7.54 -1.36 18.34
N PRO A 38 -6.97 -2.45 17.85
CA PRO A 38 -7.75 -3.49 17.19
C PRO A 38 -8.78 -4.17 18.09
N ASP A 39 -8.58 -4.15 19.40
CA ASP A 39 -9.46 -4.80 20.36
C ASP A 39 -10.57 -3.89 20.89
N ARG A 40 -10.66 -2.63 20.44
CA ARG A 40 -11.53 -1.64 21.07
C ARG A 40 -12.67 -1.15 20.22
N ASN A 41 -13.03 -1.89 19.20
CA ASN A 41 -14.11 -1.50 18.31
C ASN A 41 -13.88 -0.12 17.69
N ASP A 42 -12.65 0.18 17.36
CA ASP A 42 -12.31 1.43 16.69
C ASP A 42 -12.88 1.44 15.29
N ARG A 43 -13.15 2.63 14.79
CA ARG A 43 -13.60 2.85 13.43
C ARG A 43 -12.70 3.89 12.81
N VAL A 44 -11.86 3.46 11.89
CA VAL A 44 -10.83 4.31 11.34
C VAL A 44 -11.04 4.46 9.85
N GLN A 45 -10.81 5.67 9.36
CA GLN A 45 -10.86 5.94 7.93
C GLN A 45 -9.45 6.25 7.46
N ILE A 46 -9.05 5.60 6.39
CA ILE A 46 -7.70 5.72 5.85
C ILE A 46 -7.82 6.19 4.42
N ARG A 47 -7.06 7.23 4.06
CA ARG A 47 -7.03 7.71 2.69
C ARG A 47 -5.94 7.00 1.93
N VAL A 48 -6.24 6.59 0.71
CA VAL A 48 -5.32 5.87 -0.15
C VAL A 48 -5.28 6.57 -1.49
N THR A 49 -4.08 6.78 -2.01
CA THR A 49 -3.89 7.28 -3.36
C THR A 49 -3.11 6.24 -4.13
N THR A 50 -3.61 5.86 -5.27
CA THR A 50 -2.92 4.92 -6.14
C THR A 50 -3.18 5.27 -7.60
N GLU A 51 -2.62 4.50 -8.50
CA GLU A 51 -2.78 4.70 -9.93
C GLU A 51 -3.50 3.51 -10.54
N SER A 52 -4.20 3.77 -11.63
CA SER A 52 -4.94 2.76 -12.36
C SER A 52 -4.03 1.57 -12.70
N GLY A 53 -4.48 0.37 -12.40
CA GLY A 53 -3.72 -0.84 -12.68
C GLY A 53 -2.59 -1.14 -11.70
N GLN A 54 -2.39 -0.31 -10.68
CA GLN A 54 -1.32 -0.51 -9.70
C GLN A 54 -1.88 -1.08 -8.42
N SER A 55 -1.31 -2.16 -7.94
CA SER A 55 -1.78 -2.80 -6.73
C SER A 55 -1.28 -2.10 -5.48
N CYS A 56 -2.08 -2.16 -4.42
CA CYS A 56 -1.75 -1.67 -3.09
C CYS A 56 -1.76 -2.83 -2.12
N ALA A 57 -0.60 -3.16 -1.60
CA ALA A 57 -0.47 -4.23 -0.62
C ALA A 57 -0.43 -3.65 0.78
N MET A 58 -1.07 -4.33 1.72
CA MET A 58 -1.05 -3.93 3.12
C MET A 58 -0.93 -5.15 4.00
N ALA A 59 -0.11 -5.05 5.03
CA ALA A 59 0.05 -6.08 6.02
C ALA A 59 0.09 -5.45 7.40
N PHE A 60 -0.59 -6.07 8.36
CA PHE A 60 -0.57 -5.64 9.74
C PHE A 60 0.42 -6.50 10.50
N LYS A 61 1.26 -5.85 11.30
CA LYS A 61 2.30 -6.54 12.04
C LYS A 61 1.90 -6.67 13.49
N GLU A 62 2.13 -7.86 14.04
CA GLU A 62 1.93 -8.11 15.44
C GLU A 62 3.07 -7.52 16.26
N GLY A 63 2.78 -7.20 17.51
CA GLY A 63 3.78 -6.71 18.44
C GLY A 63 3.72 -7.47 19.74
N PRO A 64 4.57 -7.08 20.71
CA PRO A 64 4.54 -7.72 22.01
C PRO A 64 3.18 -7.54 22.68
N GLY A 65 2.62 -8.62 23.15
CA GLY A 65 1.36 -8.58 23.88
C GLY A 65 0.12 -8.46 23.03
N PHE A 66 0.23 -8.47 21.70
CA PHE A 66 -0.98 -8.51 20.89
C PHE A 66 -0.78 -9.38 19.64
N LYS A 67 -1.88 -9.94 19.20
CA LYS A 67 -1.89 -10.86 18.09
C LYS A 67 -3.18 -10.68 17.31
N PHE A 68 -3.07 -10.58 16.00
CA PHE A 68 -4.25 -10.53 15.15
C PHE A 68 -4.81 -11.93 14.98
N THR A 69 -6.12 -12.05 15.09
CA THR A 69 -6.80 -13.33 15.00
C THR A 69 -7.53 -13.51 13.67
N SER A 70 -7.98 -12.43 13.07
CA SER A 70 -8.65 -12.51 11.77
C SER A 70 -8.70 -11.17 11.08
N ALA A 71 -8.89 -11.22 9.78
CA ALA A 71 -9.18 -10.06 8.95
C ALA A 71 -10.25 -10.49 7.96
N GLU A 72 -11.33 -9.74 7.88
CA GLU A 72 -12.45 -10.04 6.99
C GLU A 72 -12.81 -8.83 6.17
N PHE A 73 -13.27 -9.05 4.95
CA PHE A 73 -13.73 -7.97 4.10
C PHE A 73 -15.18 -7.64 4.47
N LEU A 74 -15.42 -6.39 4.86
CA LEU A 74 -16.76 -5.91 5.17
C LEU A 74 -17.44 -5.35 3.93
N LYS A 75 -16.67 -4.70 3.06
CA LYS A 75 -17.20 -4.06 1.88
C LYS A 75 -16.18 -4.18 0.75
N PRO A 76 -16.51 -4.86 -0.35
CA PRO A 76 -15.59 -4.93 -1.47
C PRO A 76 -15.55 -3.62 -2.23
N PRO A 77 -14.46 -3.33 -2.94
CA PRO A 77 -14.37 -2.11 -3.74
C PRO A 77 -15.20 -2.24 -5.02
N PRO A 78 -16.09 -1.27 -5.31
CA PRO A 78 -16.87 -1.32 -6.53
C PRO A 78 -16.03 -1.26 -7.82
N HIS A 79 -14.85 -0.68 -7.75
CA HIS A 79 -14.04 -0.43 -8.94
C HIS A 79 -12.69 -1.13 -8.89
N GLY A 80 -12.62 -2.24 -8.18
CA GLY A 80 -11.38 -2.99 -8.07
C GLY A 80 -11.59 -4.35 -7.45
N VAL A 81 -10.48 -5.01 -7.15
CA VAL A 81 -10.46 -6.33 -6.53
C VAL A 81 -9.72 -6.23 -5.21
N LEU A 82 -10.26 -6.89 -4.20
CA LEU A 82 -9.61 -6.99 -2.91
C LEU A 82 -9.37 -8.47 -2.63
N ALA A 83 -8.13 -8.85 -2.37
CA ALA A 83 -7.74 -10.23 -2.16
C ALA A 83 -6.91 -10.38 -0.90
N LYS A 84 -7.10 -11.47 -0.18
CA LYS A 84 -6.26 -11.78 0.97
C LYS A 84 -4.98 -12.42 0.49
N THR A 85 -3.86 -11.94 1.02
CA THR A 85 -2.54 -12.50 0.73
C THR A 85 -1.92 -13.14 1.95
N GLY A 86 -2.57 -13.05 3.10
CA GLY A 86 -2.15 -13.66 4.35
C GLY A 86 -3.23 -13.49 5.39
N THR A 87 -3.00 -13.97 6.61
CA THR A 87 -3.99 -13.87 7.68
C THR A 87 -4.36 -12.41 7.96
N THR A 88 -3.37 -11.52 7.94
CA THR A 88 -3.58 -10.10 8.19
C THR A 88 -2.96 -9.27 7.08
N ALA A 89 -2.96 -9.79 5.88
CA ALA A 89 -2.41 -9.10 4.72
C ALA A 89 -3.41 -9.17 3.57
N PHE A 90 -3.50 -8.11 2.80
CA PHE A 90 -4.38 -8.08 1.65
C PHE A 90 -3.86 -7.15 0.57
N LEU A 91 -4.46 -7.25 -0.60
CA LEU A 91 -4.07 -6.52 -1.78
C LEU A 91 -5.31 -5.90 -2.40
N TYR A 92 -5.24 -4.61 -2.68
CA TYR A 92 -6.24 -3.91 -3.45
C TYR A 92 -5.69 -3.63 -4.84
N LEU A 93 -6.47 -3.94 -5.87
CA LEU A 93 -6.09 -3.68 -7.25
C LEU A 93 -7.25 -2.99 -7.95
N PRO A 94 -7.11 -1.71 -8.31
CA PRO A 94 -8.16 -1.04 -9.08
C PRO A 94 -8.25 -1.67 -10.48
N PHE A 95 -9.44 -1.66 -11.06
CA PHE A 95 -9.62 -2.16 -12.42
C PHE A 95 -8.79 -1.35 -13.40
N ASP A 96 -8.27 -2.01 -14.42
CA ASP A 96 -7.48 -1.34 -15.45
C ASP A 96 -8.30 -0.23 -16.08
N GLY A 97 -7.71 0.93 -16.20
CA GLY A 97 -8.36 2.07 -16.83
C GLY A 97 -9.29 2.85 -15.94
N TYR A 98 -9.65 2.34 -14.77
CA TYR A 98 -10.51 3.09 -13.88
C TYR A 98 -9.72 4.23 -13.22
N LYS A 99 -10.30 5.40 -13.17
CA LYS A 99 -9.77 6.55 -12.45
C LYS A 99 -10.93 7.22 -11.72
N GLY A 100 -10.69 7.61 -10.49
CA GLY A 100 -11.71 8.24 -9.68
C GLY A 100 -11.80 7.63 -8.30
N PRO A 101 -12.89 7.90 -7.57
CA PRO A 101 -13.04 7.43 -6.20
C PRO A 101 -13.40 5.95 -6.14
N ASP A 102 -12.94 5.30 -5.10
CA ASP A 102 -13.29 3.94 -4.76
C ASP A 102 -13.25 3.81 -3.24
N SER A 103 -13.70 2.71 -2.70
CA SER A 103 -13.62 2.48 -1.26
C SER A 103 -13.79 1.01 -0.95
N TYR A 104 -13.21 0.59 0.16
CA TYR A 104 -13.43 -0.75 0.69
C TYR A 104 -13.26 -0.72 2.20
N ALA A 105 -13.71 -1.76 2.87
CA ALA A 105 -13.64 -1.82 4.33
C ALA A 105 -13.30 -3.22 4.78
N ILE A 106 -12.53 -3.30 5.86
CA ILE A 106 -12.17 -4.57 6.46
C ILE A 106 -12.44 -4.52 7.96
N LYS A 107 -12.59 -5.71 8.54
CA LYS A 107 -12.73 -5.89 9.98
C LYS A 107 -11.49 -6.64 10.45
N ILE A 108 -10.80 -6.06 11.41
CA ILE A 108 -9.60 -6.66 12.00
C ILE A 108 -9.92 -7.04 13.43
N CYS A 109 -9.66 -8.29 13.78
CA CYS A 109 -9.85 -8.78 15.14
C CYS A 109 -8.52 -9.17 15.75
N ALA A 110 -8.38 -8.96 17.04
CA ALA A 110 -7.11 -9.20 17.72
C ALA A 110 -7.34 -9.53 19.19
N ILE A 111 -6.32 -10.12 19.80
CA ILE A 111 -6.24 -10.28 21.25
C ILE A 111 -5.10 -9.37 21.70
N VAL A 112 -5.40 -8.43 22.57
CA VAL A 112 -4.44 -7.49 23.10
C VAL A 112 -4.38 -7.65 24.61
N GLN A 113 -3.27 -8.16 25.11
CA GLN A 113 -3.08 -8.41 26.54
C GLN A 113 -4.24 -9.18 27.15
N GLY A 114 -4.62 -10.25 26.49
CA GLY A 114 -5.69 -11.13 26.94
C GLY A 114 -7.10 -10.66 26.61
N ARG A 115 -7.27 -9.50 26.00
CA ARG A 115 -8.58 -8.94 25.69
C ARG A 115 -8.86 -9.10 24.20
N SER A 116 -9.97 -9.73 23.86
CA SER A 116 -10.36 -9.93 22.45
C SER A 116 -11.28 -8.81 21.98
N GLY A 117 -11.17 -8.45 20.74
CA GLY A 117 -12.07 -7.48 20.14
C GLY A 117 -11.76 -7.28 18.67
N CYS A 118 -12.55 -6.45 18.04
CA CYS A 118 -12.43 -6.17 16.60
C CYS A 118 -12.56 -4.67 16.35
N SER A 119 -12.02 -4.24 15.23
CA SER A 119 -12.14 -2.85 14.77
C SER A 119 -12.37 -2.85 13.27
N SER A 120 -12.93 -1.78 12.75
CA SER A 120 -13.19 -1.66 11.33
C SER A 120 -12.34 -0.54 10.72
N LEU A 121 -11.82 -0.81 9.55
CA LEU A 121 -11.02 0.14 8.79
C LEU A 121 -11.70 0.37 7.45
N THR A 122 -11.96 1.63 7.14
CA THR A 122 -12.53 2.02 5.86
C THR A 122 -11.47 2.75 5.06
N TYR A 123 -11.21 2.24 3.87
CA TYR A 123 -10.23 2.82 2.97
C TYR A 123 -10.95 3.63 1.92
N VAL A 124 -10.62 4.91 1.87
CA VAL A 124 -11.17 5.83 0.87
C VAL A 124 -10.07 6.04 -0.16
N VAL A 125 -10.33 5.61 -1.38
CA VAL A 125 -9.30 5.50 -2.40
C VAL A 125 -9.52 6.57 -3.47
N ASP A 126 -8.43 7.16 -3.90
CA ASP A 126 -8.39 8.04 -5.06
C ASP A 126 -7.49 7.37 -6.10
N VAL A 127 -8.08 6.89 -7.17
CA VAL A 127 -7.34 6.22 -8.24
C VAL A 127 -7.06 7.23 -9.34
N ARG A 128 -5.81 7.41 -9.67
CA ARG A 128 -5.35 8.41 -10.64
C ARG A 128 -4.81 7.81 -11.92
#